data_a5acee13e7674a80abfe67c91e1f38ee
#
_entry.id   a5acee13e7674a80abfe67c91e1f38ee
#
_cell.length_a   1.000
_cell.length_b   1.000
_cell.length_c   1.000
_cell.angle_alpha   90.00
_cell.angle_beta   90.00
_cell.angle_gamma   90.00
#
_symmetry.space_group_name_H-M   'P 1'
#
loop_
_entity.id
_entity.type
_entity.pdbx_description
1 polymer ?
#
loop_
_entity_poly.entity_id
_entity_poly.type
_entity_poly.pdbx_seq_one_letter_code
_entity_poly.pdbx_strand_id
1 'polypeptide(L)'
;MLTSIISPLVIVVVVGVYVAHQSNRSRKNLKKITKAKEYGTHEPVHIHPFVDPGVCIGSGACVTACPEKDILGLVNGRASLINSSHCIGHGACASACPVGAIKLVFGTETRGVDIPYVTPNF
;
A
#
# COMPACT_ATOMS: atom_id res chain seq x y z
N MET A 1 36.00 17.95 -20.82
CA MET A 1 35.88 18.48 -19.46
C MET A 1 34.45 18.88 -19.10
N LEU A 2 33.71 19.59 -19.94
CA LEU A 2 32.32 19.99 -19.65
C LEU A 2 31.37 18.80 -19.48
N THR A 3 31.46 17.78 -20.31
CA THR A 3 30.62 16.58 -20.25
C THR A 3 30.82 15.76 -18.97
N SER A 4 32.01 15.78 -18.39
CA SER A 4 32.33 15.06 -17.17
C SER A 4 31.65 15.63 -15.91
N ILE A 5 31.31 16.92 -15.92
CA ILE A 5 30.67 17.62 -14.81
C ILE A 5 29.14 17.62 -14.98
N ILE A 6 28.64 17.69 -16.20
CA ILE A 6 27.21 17.72 -16.51
C ILE A 6 26.54 16.38 -16.16
N SER A 7 27.21 15.25 -16.41
CA SER A 7 26.67 13.91 -16.16
C SER A 7 26.29 13.67 -14.67
N PRO A 8 27.17 13.90 -13.69
CA PRO A 8 26.81 13.71 -12.29
C PRO A 8 25.75 14.72 -11.81
N LEU A 9 25.76 15.93 -12.34
CA LEU A 9 24.78 16.94 -11.93
C LEU A 9 23.37 16.56 -12.39
N VAL A 10 23.21 16.03 -13.61
CA VAL A 10 21.92 15.53 -14.11
C VAL A 10 21.42 14.37 -13.26
N ILE A 11 22.30 13.44 -12.88
CA ILE A 11 21.93 12.31 -12.02
C ILE A 11 21.43 12.80 -10.67
N VAL A 12 22.11 13.74 -10.03
CA VAL A 12 21.70 14.31 -8.74
C VAL A 12 20.33 14.98 -8.83
N VAL A 13 20.08 15.74 -9.91
CA VAL A 13 18.79 16.39 -10.11
C VAL A 13 17.68 15.36 -10.31
N VAL A 14 17.88 14.34 -11.13
CA VAL A 14 16.90 13.28 -11.38
C VAL A 14 16.58 12.52 -10.09
N VAL A 15 17.61 12.14 -9.32
CA VAL A 15 17.43 11.46 -8.04
C VAL A 15 16.69 12.36 -7.03
N GLY A 16 17.05 13.63 -6.97
CA GLY A 16 16.38 14.61 -6.10
C GLY A 16 14.90 14.77 -6.43
N VAL A 17 14.56 14.91 -7.71
CA VAL A 17 13.16 14.98 -8.16
C VAL A 17 12.42 13.69 -7.85
N TYR A 18 13.03 12.52 -8.08
CA TYR A 18 12.44 11.23 -7.77
C TYR A 18 12.13 11.09 -6.26
N VAL A 19 13.10 11.39 -5.40
CA VAL A 19 12.94 11.33 -3.94
C VAL A 19 11.87 12.30 -3.47
N ALA A 20 11.85 13.52 -3.99
CA ALA A 20 10.83 14.52 -3.65
C ALA A 20 9.42 14.04 -4.07
N HIS A 21 9.30 13.47 -5.26
CA HIS A 21 8.02 12.91 -5.74
C HIS A 21 7.54 11.76 -4.86
N GLN A 22 8.43 10.84 -4.51
CA GLN A 22 8.14 9.70 -3.64
C GLN A 22 7.68 10.17 -2.24
N SER A 23 8.38 11.12 -1.65
CA SER A 23 8.04 11.70 -0.35
C SER A 23 6.67 12.40 -0.38
N ASN A 24 6.36 13.13 -1.44
CA ASN A 24 5.07 13.80 -1.60
C ASN A 24 3.92 12.80 -1.72
N ARG A 25 4.11 11.70 -2.44
CA ARG A 25 3.11 10.61 -2.52
C ARG A 25 2.87 9.99 -1.14
N SER A 26 3.93 9.67 -0.41
CA SER A 26 3.83 9.11 0.95
C SER A 26 3.08 10.05 1.90
N ARG A 27 3.40 11.34 1.87
CA ARG A 27 2.71 12.36 2.69
C ARG A 27 1.22 12.47 2.37
N LYS A 28 0.86 12.44 1.09
CA LYS A 28 -0.56 12.47 0.65
C LYS A 28 -1.31 11.23 1.14
N ASN A 29 -0.71 10.05 1.03
CA ASN A 29 -1.30 8.80 1.48
C ASN A 29 -1.45 8.75 3.01
N LEU A 30 -0.45 9.24 3.76
CA LEU A 30 -0.56 9.37 5.22
C LEU A 30 -1.72 10.27 5.63
N LYS A 31 -1.91 11.41 4.96
CA LYS A 31 -3.07 12.28 5.22
C LYS A 31 -4.40 11.59 4.92
N LYS A 32 -4.46 10.76 3.86
CA LYS A 32 -5.66 9.95 3.55
C LYS A 32 -5.94 8.92 4.65
N ILE A 33 -4.91 8.24 5.15
CA ILE A 33 -5.04 7.30 6.28
C ILE A 33 -5.56 8.00 7.53
N THR A 34 -5.02 9.17 7.87
CA THR A 34 -5.47 9.94 9.03
C THR A 34 -6.95 10.31 8.90
N LYS A 35 -7.37 10.81 7.73
CA LYS A 35 -8.78 11.10 7.45
C LYS A 35 -9.65 9.85 7.53
N ALA A 36 -9.21 8.74 6.95
CA ALA A 36 -9.97 7.49 6.98
C ALA A 36 -10.16 6.97 8.41
N LYS A 37 -9.17 7.12 9.27
CA LYS A 37 -9.29 6.81 10.70
C LYS A 37 -10.29 7.71 11.41
N GLU A 38 -10.28 8.99 11.10
CA GLU A 38 -11.21 9.98 11.66
C GLU A 38 -12.66 9.69 11.27
N TYR A 39 -12.90 9.26 10.03
CA TYR A 39 -14.23 8.85 9.54
C TYR A 39 -14.60 7.40 9.88
N GLY A 40 -13.73 6.63 10.50
CA GLY A 40 -13.96 5.21 10.80
C GLY A 40 -13.94 4.26 9.59
N THR A 41 -13.55 4.75 8.42
CA THR A 41 -13.48 3.93 7.18
C THR A 41 -12.19 3.15 7.05
N HIS A 42 -11.22 3.40 7.92
CA HIS A 42 -9.96 2.67 7.97
C HIS A 42 -10.13 1.27 8.54
N GLU A 43 -11.09 1.06 9.43
CA GLU A 43 -11.36 -0.25 10.03
C GLU A 43 -12.14 -1.12 9.06
N PRO A 44 -11.60 -2.29 8.69
CA PRO A 44 -12.27 -3.20 7.78
C PRO A 44 -13.42 -3.92 8.48
N VAL A 45 -14.59 -3.93 7.85
CA VAL A 45 -15.78 -4.64 8.34
C VAL A 45 -15.91 -6.01 7.69
N HIS A 46 -15.32 -6.18 6.53
CA HIS A 46 -15.41 -7.36 5.67
C HIS A 46 -14.03 -7.91 5.30
N ILE A 47 -13.96 -8.65 4.20
CA ILE A 47 -12.69 -9.08 3.61
C ILE A 47 -11.86 -7.86 3.22
N HIS A 48 -10.60 -7.84 3.63
CA HIS A 48 -9.66 -6.81 3.26
C HIS A 48 -8.25 -7.39 3.07
N PRO A 49 -7.40 -6.72 2.29
CA PRO A 49 -6.02 -7.17 2.12
C PRO A 49 -5.19 -6.84 3.35
N PHE A 50 -4.47 -7.83 3.85
CA PHE A 50 -3.40 -7.65 4.81
C PHE A 50 -2.06 -7.64 4.07
N VAL A 51 -1.28 -6.60 4.25
CA VAL A 51 0.05 -6.46 3.65
C VAL A 51 1.12 -6.75 4.68
N ASP A 52 1.96 -7.75 4.43
CA ASP A 52 3.10 -8.05 5.28
C ASP A 52 4.23 -7.04 5.01
N PRO A 53 4.55 -6.17 5.97
CA PRO A 53 5.58 -5.16 5.78
C PRO A 53 6.99 -5.75 5.66
N GLY A 54 7.22 -6.97 6.15
CA GLY A 54 8.50 -7.65 6.05
C GLY A 54 8.79 -8.22 4.67
N VAL A 55 7.75 -8.52 3.89
CA VAL A 55 7.85 -9.11 2.55
C VAL A 55 7.64 -8.08 1.44
N CYS A 56 6.87 -7.02 1.72
CA CYS A 56 6.52 -6.00 0.73
C CYS A 56 7.76 -5.26 0.21
N ILE A 57 7.96 -5.28 -1.10
CA ILE A 57 9.05 -4.55 -1.77
C ILE A 57 8.63 -3.17 -2.30
N GLY A 58 7.37 -2.78 -2.13
CA GLY A 58 6.89 -1.46 -2.57
C GLY A 58 6.73 -1.29 -4.08
N SER A 59 6.49 -2.38 -4.81
CA SER A 59 6.32 -2.33 -6.28
C SER A 59 5.12 -1.50 -6.73
N GLY A 60 4.10 -1.35 -5.87
CA GLY A 60 2.87 -0.62 -6.18
C GLY A 60 1.91 -1.35 -7.13
N ALA A 61 2.22 -2.57 -7.53
CA ALA A 61 1.37 -3.35 -8.41
C ALA A 61 -0.02 -3.60 -7.82
N CYS A 62 -0.09 -3.82 -6.51
CA CYS A 62 -1.35 -3.99 -5.77
C CYS A 62 -2.24 -2.73 -5.82
N VAL A 63 -1.64 -1.56 -5.74
CA VAL A 63 -2.36 -0.27 -5.80
C VAL A 63 -2.95 -0.05 -7.19
N THR A 64 -2.20 -0.40 -8.22
CA THR A 64 -2.62 -0.26 -9.62
C THR A 64 -3.66 -1.30 -10.02
N ALA A 65 -3.53 -2.53 -9.53
CA ALA A 65 -4.42 -3.65 -9.86
C ALA A 65 -5.78 -3.57 -9.17
N CYS A 66 -5.88 -2.88 -8.04
CA CYS A 66 -7.13 -2.73 -7.32
C CYS A 66 -8.12 -1.89 -8.13
N PRO A 67 -9.33 -2.41 -8.47
CA PRO A 67 -10.34 -1.66 -9.19
C PRO A 67 -10.97 -0.57 -8.30
N GLU A 68 -11.02 -0.81 -7.01
CA GLU A 68 -11.45 0.14 -5.99
C GLU A 68 -10.28 1.04 -5.63
N LYS A 69 -10.30 2.25 -6.13
CA LYS A 69 -9.27 3.25 -5.82
C LYS A 69 -9.34 3.67 -4.34
N ASP A 70 -8.21 4.08 -3.80
CA ASP A 70 -8.07 4.55 -2.42
C ASP A 70 -8.15 3.49 -1.30
N ILE A 71 -8.20 2.20 -1.61
CA ILE A 71 -8.08 1.13 -0.60
C ILE A 71 -6.64 0.96 -0.17
N LEU A 72 -5.73 0.88 -1.13
CA LEU A 72 -4.29 0.73 -0.92
C LEU A 72 -3.53 1.95 -1.41
N GLY A 73 -2.42 2.24 -0.76
CA GLY A 73 -1.49 3.28 -1.19
C GLY A 73 -0.07 2.98 -0.73
N LEU A 74 0.89 3.61 -1.35
CA LEU A 74 2.29 3.50 -0.94
C LEU A 74 2.62 4.54 0.13
N VAL A 75 3.12 4.08 1.26
CA VAL A 75 3.61 4.90 2.37
C VAL A 75 5.00 4.40 2.73
N ASN A 76 5.97 5.29 2.76
CA ASN A 76 7.36 4.98 3.07
C ASN A 76 7.93 3.82 2.24
N GLY A 77 7.55 3.74 0.96
CA GLY A 77 8.01 2.70 0.04
C GLY A 77 7.37 1.33 0.22
N ARG A 78 6.30 1.23 1.00
CA ARG A 78 5.54 -0.02 1.21
C ARG A 78 4.05 0.21 1.02
N ALA A 79 3.33 -0.81 0.62
CA ALA A 79 1.89 -0.75 0.51
C ALA A 79 1.25 -0.69 1.91
N SER A 80 0.26 0.16 2.06
CA SER A 80 -0.52 0.32 3.28
C SER A 80 -2.00 0.46 2.96
N LEU A 81 -2.85 -0.01 3.87
CA LEU A 81 -4.29 0.19 3.80
C LEU A 81 -4.64 1.64 4.10
N ILE A 82 -5.52 2.21 3.29
CA ILE A 82 -6.06 3.56 3.47
C ILE A 82 -7.52 3.45 3.91
N ASN A 83 -8.39 2.99 3.02
CA ASN A 83 -9.83 2.84 3.24
C ASN A 83 -10.24 1.35 3.12
N SER A 84 -9.96 0.57 4.12
CA SER A 84 -10.22 -0.87 4.09
C SER A 84 -11.71 -1.24 4.07
N SER A 85 -12.57 -0.38 4.60
CA SER A 85 -14.03 -0.59 4.59
C SER A 85 -14.65 -0.59 3.18
N HIS A 86 -13.98 -0.01 2.19
CA HIS A 86 -14.43 -0.01 0.79
C HIS A 86 -13.98 -1.25 0.01
N CYS A 87 -13.20 -2.12 0.61
CA CYS A 87 -12.77 -3.35 -0.04
C CYS A 87 -13.94 -4.33 -0.16
N ILE A 88 -14.16 -4.83 -1.36
CA ILE A 88 -15.17 -5.85 -1.65
C ILE A 88 -14.60 -7.25 -1.88
N GLY A 89 -13.30 -7.41 -1.67
CA GLY A 89 -12.65 -8.72 -1.68
C GLY A 89 -12.32 -9.28 -3.06
N HIS A 90 -12.06 -8.44 -4.06
CA HIS A 90 -11.69 -8.90 -5.41
C HIS A 90 -10.46 -9.80 -5.47
N GLY A 91 -9.51 -9.61 -4.56
CA GLY A 91 -8.26 -10.38 -4.58
C GLY A 91 -7.25 -9.99 -5.65
N ALA A 92 -7.56 -8.99 -6.48
CA ALA A 92 -6.66 -8.53 -7.54
C ALA A 92 -5.31 -8.04 -7.01
N CYS A 93 -5.31 -7.40 -5.84
CA CYS A 93 -4.10 -6.95 -5.16
C CYS A 93 -3.18 -8.11 -4.77
N ALA A 94 -3.76 -9.20 -4.26
CA ALA A 94 -2.99 -10.39 -3.89
C ALA A 94 -2.42 -11.10 -5.12
N SER A 95 -3.20 -11.22 -6.19
CA SER A 95 -2.77 -11.83 -7.45
C SER A 95 -1.69 -11.02 -8.17
N ALA A 96 -1.72 -9.70 -8.05
CA ALA A 96 -0.75 -8.81 -8.69
C ALA A 96 0.56 -8.66 -7.91
N CYS A 97 0.61 -9.09 -6.66
CA CYS A 97 1.82 -8.95 -5.83
C CYS A 97 2.90 -9.93 -6.29
N PRO A 98 4.08 -9.44 -6.75
CA PRO A 98 5.13 -10.31 -7.29
C PRO A 98 5.82 -11.16 -6.21
N VAL A 99 5.73 -10.77 -4.95
CA VAL A 99 6.38 -11.44 -3.80
C VAL A 99 5.40 -12.11 -2.85
N GLY A 100 4.09 -12.08 -3.16
CA GLY A 100 3.08 -12.69 -2.32
C GLY A 100 2.93 -12.07 -0.93
N ALA A 101 3.18 -10.76 -0.81
CA ALA A 101 3.11 -10.04 0.47
C ALA A 101 1.68 -9.75 0.93
N ILE A 102 0.67 -10.03 0.10
CA ILE A 102 -0.72 -9.68 0.38
C ILE A 102 -1.55 -10.94 0.58
N LYS A 103 -2.28 -10.97 1.67
CA LYS A 103 -3.29 -11.99 1.98
C LYS A 103 -4.63 -11.31 2.23
N LEU A 104 -5.71 -11.95 1.79
CA LEU A 104 -7.05 -11.49 2.16
C LEU A 104 -7.42 -12.07 3.52
N VAL A 105 -7.87 -11.21 4.40
CA VAL A 105 -8.25 -11.54 5.78
C VAL A 105 -9.64 -11.00 6.11
N PHE A 106 -10.30 -11.63 7.06
CA PHE A 106 -11.63 -11.23 7.53
C PHE A 106 -11.58 -10.56 8.89
N GLY A 107 -12.37 -9.51 9.06
CA GLY A 107 -12.65 -8.90 10.36
C GLY A 107 -11.50 -8.04 10.91
N THR A 108 -11.75 -7.47 12.07
CA THR A 108 -10.75 -6.73 12.86
C THR A 108 -10.66 -7.35 14.25
N GLU A 109 -9.48 -7.37 14.80
CA GLU A 109 -9.23 -7.79 16.20
C GLU A 109 -10.01 -6.93 17.21
N THR A 110 -10.36 -5.70 16.83
CA THR A 110 -11.08 -4.76 17.69
C THR A 110 -12.58 -5.01 17.83
N ARG A 111 -13.19 -5.86 17.00
CA ARG A 111 -14.64 -6.15 17.05
C ARG A 111 -15.01 -7.46 17.74
N GLY A 112 -14.10 -8.09 18.45
CA GLY A 112 -14.39 -9.14 19.42
C GLY A 112 -15.02 -10.43 18.86
N VAL A 113 -14.92 -10.69 17.57
CA VAL A 113 -15.26 -11.99 16.99
C VAL A 113 -13.97 -12.61 16.49
N ASP A 114 -13.34 -13.38 17.35
CA ASP A 114 -12.30 -14.32 16.95
C ASP A 114 -12.92 -15.39 16.05
N ILE A 115 -12.98 -15.10 14.76
CA ILE A 115 -13.25 -16.15 13.79
C ILE A 115 -11.93 -16.93 13.66
N PRO A 116 -11.91 -18.21 14.08
CA PRO A 116 -10.71 -19.00 13.94
C PRO A 116 -10.32 -19.04 12.46
N TYR A 117 -9.20 -18.50 12.20
CA TYR A 117 -8.59 -18.31 10.92
C TYR A 117 -8.35 -19.65 10.26
N VAL A 118 -9.16 -20.00 9.31
CA VAL A 118 -8.82 -21.07 8.38
C VAL A 118 -7.87 -20.48 7.37
N THR A 119 -6.57 -20.58 7.63
CA THR A 119 -5.58 -20.35 6.58
C THR A 119 -5.85 -21.38 5.49
N PRO A 120 -6.31 -20.99 4.29
CA PRO A 120 -6.28 -21.92 3.20
C PRO A 120 -4.81 -22.24 2.94
N ASN A 121 -4.46 -23.49 3.16
CA ASN A 121 -3.17 -24.03 2.74
C ASN A 121 -3.15 -24.00 1.21
N PHE A 122 -2.50 -23.01 0.66
CA PHE A 122 -2.11 -23.00 -0.74
C PHE A 122 -0.70 -23.53 -0.89
#